data_355debc3e3f6a3132d53bf3b15be5701
#
_entry.id   355debc3e3f6a3132d53bf3b15be5701
#
_cell.length_a   1.000
_cell.length_b   1.000
_cell.length_c   1.000
_cell.angle_alpha   90.00
_cell.angle_beta   90.00
_cell.angle_gamma   90.00
#
_symmetry.space_group_name_H-M   'P 1'
#
loop_
_entity.id
_entity.type
_entity.pdbx_description
1 polymer ?
#
loop_
_entity_poly.entity_id
_entity_poly.type
_entity_poly.pdbx_seq_one_letter_code
_entity_poly.pdbx_strand_id
1 'polypeptide(L)'
;MKDVFLHPRLGNVTIFRSRAVRRVSVSVRPSGEIRLNVPVRCSLRSAVGFLEQKEAWVADARAFVEKKYDPRRIIKPPFSTYSHELEFVVSDSAAVRCAITDDRLRIFIPADSNPEDPDLQDFVRAAVSRTLRLEAQAVLPQLTRELAKQYGFDCRNVTVRASKTRWGSCSADNNISLSIYLMMLPEHLIRHVILHELCHTRHKDHSPAFHKLLNSLSGGREAQCRHELLAYNFFWL
;
A
#
# COMPACT_ATOMS: atom_id res chain seq x y z
N MET A 1 -19.62 -16.29 -4.00
CA MET A 1 -20.17 -16.06 -5.36
C MET A 1 -19.94 -14.59 -5.69
N LYS A 2 -19.51 -14.30 -6.90
CA LYS A 2 -19.20 -12.95 -7.38
C LYS A 2 -20.09 -12.68 -8.59
N ASP A 3 -20.98 -11.68 -8.49
CA ASP A 3 -21.87 -11.25 -9.55
C ASP A 3 -21.56 -9.79 -9.89
N VAL A 4 -21.86 -9.34 -11.12
CA VAL A 4 -21.73 -7.94 -11.53
C VAL A 4 -23.11 -7.39 -11.80
N PHE A 5 -23.40 -6.24 -11.20
CA PHE A 5 -24.64 -5.50 -11.40
C PHE A 5 -24.32 -4.15 -12.04
N LEU A 6 -25.00 -3.81 -13.12
CA LEU A 6 -24.89 -2.50 -13.77
C LEU A 6 -25.86 -1.50 -13.11
N HIS A 7 -25.31 -0.59 -12.30
CA HIS A 7 -26.11 0.49 -11.70
C HIS A 7 -26.18 1.69 -12.64
N PRO A 8 -27.36 2.34 -12.81
CA PRO A 8 -27.55 3.40 -13.81
C PRO A 8 -26.58 4.57 -13.72
N ARG A 9 -26.18 4.97 -12.51
CA ARG A 9 -25.30 6.11 -12.27
C ARG A 9 -23.89 5.74 -11.84
N LEU A 10 -23.72 4.61 -11.15
CA LEU A 10 -22.42 4.18 -10.62
C LEU A 10 -21.65 3.25 -11.56
N GLY A 11 -22.29 2.76 -12.61
CA GLY A 11 -21.71 1.78 -13.54
C GLY A 11 -21.61 0.38 -12.92
N ASN A 12 -20.56 -0.36 -13.25
CA ASN A 12 -20.40 -1.72 -12.78
C ASN A 12 -20.15 -1.81 -11.28
N VAL A 13 -20.99 -2.57 -10.58
CA VAL A 13 -20.87 -2.87 -9.15
C VAL A 13 -20.69 -4.37 -8.96
N THR A 14 -19.60 -4.77 -8.33
CA THR A 14 -19.34 -6.17 -7.99
C THR A 14 -20.07 -6.55 -6.70
N ILE A 15 -20.99 -7.51 -6.77
CA ILE A 15 -21.68 -8.07 -5.61
C ILE A 15 -20.92 -9.30 -5.14
N PHE A 16 -20.45 -9.26 -3.90
CA PHE A 16 -19.74 -10.35 -3.26
C PHE A 16 -20.59 -10.97 -2.14
N ARG A 17 -21.04 -12.21 -2.32
CA ARG A 17 -21.83 -12.97 -1.35
C ARG A 17 -20.93 -13.90 -0.54
N SER A 18 -21.03 -13.79 0.80
CA SER A 18 -20.25 -14.68 1.69
C SER A 18 -21.00 -14.97 2.99
N ARG A 19 -20.82 -16.18 3.52
CA ARG A 19 -21.33 -16.57 4.85
C ARG A 19 -20.67 -15.79 5.99
N ALA A 20 -19.44 -15.32 5.78
CA ALA A 20 -18.71 -14.50 6.75
C ALA A 20 -19.24 -13.05 6.83
N VAL A 21 -19.96 -12.57 5.81
CA VAL A 21 -20.57 -11.24 5.80
C VAL A 21 -21.87 -11.27 6.57
N ARG A 22 -21.93 -10.51 7.66
CA ARG A 22 -23.14 -10.41 8.52
C ARG A 22 -24.04 -9.24 8.19
N ARG A 23 -23.53 -8.18 7.55
CA ARG A 23 -24.27 -6.95 7.18
C ARG A 23 -23.90 -6.54 5.76
N VAL A 24 -24.84 -5.89 5.07
CA VAL A 24 -24.57 -5.28 3.77
C VAL A 24 -23.60 -4.13 3.98
N SER A 25 -22.54 -4.08 3.16
CA SER A 25 -21.60 -2.97 3.14
C SER A 25 -21.11 -2.70 1.73
N VAL A 26 -20.85 -1.43 1.43
CA VAL A 26 -20.25 -1.01 0.16
C VAL A 26 -18.85 -0.47 0.41
N SER A 27 -17.95 -0.73 -0.51
CA SER A 27 -16.58 -0.21 -0.50
C SER A 27 -16.15 0.14 -1.93
N VAL A 28 -15.37 1.20 -2.07
CA VAL A 28 -14.68 1.56 -3.31
C VAL A 28 -13.23 1.13 -3.17
N ARG A 29 -12.78 0.33 -4.10
CA ARG A 29 -11.41 -0.17 -4.12
C ARG A 29 -10.46 0.85 -4.74
N PRO A 30 -9.15 0.77 -4.46
CA PRO A 30 -8.16 1.62 -5.11
C PRO A 30 -8.17 1.58 -6.65
N SER A 31 -8.65 0.49 -7.24
CA SER A 31 -8.90 0.35 -8.68
C SER A 31 -10.13 1.11 -9.19
N GLY A 32 -10.88 1.80 -8.32
CA GLY A 32 -12.19 2.37 -8.65
C GLY A 32 -13.35 1.35 -8.66
N GLU A 33 -13.05 0.04 -8.46
CA GLU A 33 -14.09 -1.00 -8.39
C GLU A 33 -15.01 -0.76 -7.20
N ILE A 34 -16.30 -0.65 -7.46
CA ILE A 34 -17.33 -0.58 -6.42
C ILE A 34 -17.69 -2.02 -6.03
N ARG A 35 -17.52 -2.35 -4.75
CA ARG A 35 -17.81 -3.68 -4.24
C ARG A 35 -18.86 -3.63 -3.15
N LEU A 36 -19.95 -4.35 -3.37
CA LEU A 36 -21.05 -4.55 -2.44
C LEU A 36 -20.93 -5.91 -1.78
N ASN A 37 -20.59 -5.94 -0.49
CA ASN A 37 -20.52 -7.20 0.26
C ASN A 37 -21.88 -7.47 0.90
N VAL A 38 -22.43 -8.65 0.66
CA VAL A 38 -23.77 -9.02 1.11
C VAL A 38 -23.79 -10.39 1.79
N PRO A 39 -24.61 -10.57 2.85
CA PRO A 39 -24.88 -11.89 3.40
C PRO A 39 -25.50 -12.82 2.34
N VAL A 40 -25.23 -14.13 2.45
CA VAL A 40 -25.76 -15.12 1.48
C VAL A 40 -27.27 -15.06 1.34
N ARG A 41 -28.00 -14.81 2.44
CA ARG A 41 -29.48 -14.75 2.46
C ARG A 41 -30.06 -13.39 2.10
N CYS A 42 -29.24 -12.38 1.81
CA CYS A 42 -29.70 -11.04 1.43
C CYS A 42 -30.27 -11.08 0.00
N SER A 43 -31.48 -10.52 -0.20
CA SER A 43 -32.06 -10.39 -1.53
C SER A 43 -31.29 -9.35 -2.35
N LEU A 44 -31.29 -9.50 -3.69
CA LEU A 44 -30.68 -8.52 -4.58
C LEU A 44 -31.35 -7.14 -4.42
N ARG A 45 -32.68 -7.11 -4.29
CA ARG A 45 -33.46 -5.88 -4.09
C ARG A 45 -33.02 -5.11 -2.83
N SER A 46 -32.83 -5.81 -1.70
CA SER A 46 -32.36 -5.18 -0.46
C SER A 46 -30.91 -4.67 -0.58
N ALA A 47 -30.05 -5.40 -1.30
CA ALA A 47 -28.68 -5.01 -1.52
C ALA A 47 -28.58 -3.76 -2.42
N VAL A 48 -29.39 -3.69 -3.48
CA VAL A 48 -29.46 -2.54 -4.40
C VAL A 48 -30.06 -1.33 -3.66
N GLY A 49 -31.15 -1.49 -2.90
CA GLY A 49 -31.74 -0.39 -2.12
C GLY A 49 -30.74 0.19 -1.10
N PHE A 50 -29.88 -0.64 -0.49
CA PHE A 50 -28.81 -0.13 0.37
C PHE A 50 -27.77 0.68 -0.44
N LEU A 51 -27.41 0.22 -1.64
CA LEU A 51 -26.48 0.93 -2.51
C LEU A 51 -27.02 2.28 -2.95
N GLU A 52 -28.30 2.36 -3.31
CA GLU A 52 -29.00 3.61 -3.68
C GLU A 52 -28.96 4.64 -2.55
N GLN A 53 -29.20 4.21 -1.29
CA GLN A 53 -29.08 5.08 -0.13
C GLN A 53 -27.65 5.61 0.10
N LYS A 54 -26.65 4.93 -0.42
CA LYS A 54 -25.23 5.29 -0.29
C LYS A 54 -24.61 5.85 -1.58
N GLU A 55 -25.42 6.14 -2.60
CA GLU A 55 -24.96 6.56 -3.92
C GLU A 55 -24.05 7.79 -3.87
N ALA A 56 -24.47 8.85 -3.17
CA ALA A 56 -23.66 10.05 -3.03
C ALA A 56 -22.32 9.75 -2.35
N TRP A 57 -22.33 9.00 -1.26
CA TRP A 57 -21.08 8.57 -0.60
C TRP A 57 -20.17 7.74 -1.50
N VAL A 58 -20.73 6.84 -2.31
CA VAL A 58 -19.95 6.03 -3.25
C VAL A 58 -19.34 6.90 -4.34
N ALA A 59 -20.07 7.89 -4.86
CA ALA A 59 -19.57 8.84 -5.85
C ALA A 59 -18.39 9.66 -5.27
N ASP A 60 -18.54 10.21 -4.07
CA ASP A 60 -17.48 10.95 -3.36
C ASP A 60 -16.26 10.06 -3.07
N ALA A 61 -16.50 8.84 -2.59
CA ALA A 61 -15.45 7.87 -2.33
C ALA A 61 -14.71 7.47 -3.60
N ARG A 62 -15.40 7.35 -4.75
CA ARG A 62 -14.80 7.07 -6.04
C ARG A 62 -13.93 8.24 -6.54
N ALA A 63 -14.44 9.46 -6.48
CA ALA A 63 -13.67 10.66 -6.83
C ALA A 63 -12.43 10.81 -5.93
N PHE A 64 -12.57 10.54 -4.62
CA PHE A 64 -11.43 10.51 -3.70
C PHE A 64 -10.41 9.44 -4.07
N VAL A 65 -10.87 8.23 -4.41
CA VAL A 65 -10.01 7.12 -4.83
C VAL A 65 -9.29 7.46 -6.14
N GLU A 66 -10.00 7.98 -7.15
CA GLU A 66 -9.42 8.38 -8.44
C GLU A 66 -8.34 9.45 -8.24
N LYS A 67 -8.60 10.45 -7.41
CA LYS A 67 -7.60 11.49 -7.10
C LYS A 67 -6.40 10.96 -6.31
N LYS A 68 -6.65 10.03 -5.38
CA LYS A 68 -5.62 9.51 -4.47
C LYS A 68 -4.80 8.37 -5.08
N TYR A 69 -5.40 7.56 -5.95
CA TYR A 69 -4.82 6.31 -6.46
C TYR A 69 -4.71 6.32 -7.99
N ASP A 70 -4.34 7.46 -8.59
CA ASP A 70 -4.19 7.56 -10.03
C ASP A 70 -3.13 6.55 -10.54
N PRO A 71 -3.54 5.48 -11.25
CA PRO A 71 -2.61 4.50 -11.78
C PRO A 71 -1.76 5.05 -12.94
N ARG A 72 -2.13 6.24 -13.44
CA ARG A 72 -1.42 6.93 -14.54
C ARG A 72 -0.39 7.93 -14.03
N ARG A 73 -0.16 7.99 -12.70
CA ARG A 73 0.86 8.89 -12.15
C ARG A 73 2.20 8.64 -12.83
N ILE A 74 2.70 9.69 -13.49
CA ILE A 74 3.99 9.67 -14.17
C ILE A 74 5.12 9.66 -13.14
N ILE A 75 6.04 8.72 -13.31
CA ILE A 75 7.26 8.61 -12.52
C ILE A 75 8.40 9.19 -13.35
N LYS A 76 8.93 10.31 -12.94
CA LYS A 76 10.07 10.98 -13.57
C LYS A 76 10.89 11.74 -12.53
N PRO A 77 12.16 12.07 -12.80
CA PRO A 77 12.95 12.92 -11.91
C PRO A 77 12.28 14.31 -11.68
N PRO A 78 12.38 14.87 -10.45
CA PRO A 78 12.99 14.27 -9.27
C PRO A 78 12.08 13.23 -8.62
N PHE A 79 12.61 12.03 -8.37
CA PHE A 79 11.94 10.95 -7.67
C PHE A 79 12.99 10.15 -6.90
N SER A 80 12.69 9.78 -5.67
CA SER A 80 13.62 9.01 -4.83
C SER A 80 12.90 7.89 -4.08
N THR A 81 13.63 6.84 -3.77
CA THR A 81 13.30 5.79 -2.82
C THR A 81 14.09 6.01 -1.52
N TYR A 82 14.18 5.02 -0.66
CA TYR A 82 14.91 5.14 0.63
C TYR A 82 16.37 5.54 0.44
N SER A 83 17.09 4.94 -0.52
CA SER A 83 18.51 5.17 -0.75
C SER A 83 18.90 5.45 -2.21
N HIS A 84 17.96 5.47 -3.15
CA HIS A 84 18.27 5.71 -4.56
C HIS A 84 17.46 6.88 -5.13
N GLU A 85 18.13 7.69 -5.95
CA GLU A 85 17.48 8.72 -6.77
C GLU A 85 17.30 8.23 -8.20
N LEU A 86 16.12 8.48 -8.77
CA LEU A 86 15.81 8.16 -10.17
C LEU A 86 16.49 9.16 -11.09
N GLU A 87 17.20 8.65 -12.08
CA GLU A 87 17.84 9.41 -13.14
C GLU A 87 17.47 8.84 -14.51
N PHE A 88 17.07 9.70 -15.47
CA PHE A 88 16.95 9.34 -16.88
C PHE A 88 18.23 9.72 -17.59
N VAL A 89 18.84 8.76 -18.29
CA VAL A 89 20.09 8.94 -19.03
C VAL A 89 19.81 8.68 -20.51
N VAL A 90 20.06 9.68 -21.35
CA VAL A 90 19.93 9.50 -22.81
C VAL A 90 20.98 8.53 -23.31
N SER A 91 20.57 7.59 -24.16
CA SER A 91 21.41 6.55 -24.71
C SER A 91 21.17 6.39 -26.22
N ASP A 92 22.24 6.09 -26.95
CA ASP A 92 22.16 5.78 -28.40
C ASP A 92 21.47 4.44 -28.70
N SER A 93 21.20 3.63 -27.67
CA SER A 93 20.49 2.37 -27.80
C SER A 93 18.98 2.58 -27.95
N ALA A 94 18.34 1.94 -28.92
CA ALA A 94 16.89 1.91 -29.07
C ALA A 94 16.17 1.18 -27.92
N ALA A 95 16.89 0.37 -27.15
CA ALA A 95 16.31 -0.40 -26.04
C ALA A 95 16.41 0.36 -24.71
N VAL A 96 15.28 0.45 -24.00
CA VAL A 96 15.22 0.96 -22.63
C VAL A 96 15.91 -0.06 -21.70
N ARG A 97 16.80 0.42 -20.83
CA ARG A 97 17.53 -0.42 -19.86
C ARG A 97 17.56 0.27 -18.50
N CYS A 98 17.79 -0.48 -17.42
CA CYS A 98 18.01 0.10 -16.10
C CYS A 98 19.30 -0.43 -15.47
N ALA A 99 19.94 0.40 -14.66
CA ALA A 99 21.02 0.02 -13.76
C ALA A 99 20.72 0.58 -12.35
N ILE A 100 20.97 -0.23 -11.34
CA ILE A 100 20.88 0.16 -9.93
C ILE A 100 22.33 0.18 -9.42
N THR A 101 22.77 1.34 -8.96
CA THR A 101 24.07 1.56 -8.31
C THR A 101 23.84 1.85 -6.83
N ASP A 102 24.84 2.25 -6.07
CA ASP A 102 24.75 2.45 -4.62
C ASP A 102 23.71 3.52 -4.22
N ASP A 103 23.55 4.55 -5.05
CA ASP A 103 22.65 5.71 -4.76
C ASP A 103 21.75 6.10 -5.93
N ARG A 104 21.83 5.42 -7.10
CA ARG A 104 21.11 5.78 -8.31
C ARG A 104 20.34 4.62 -8.93
N LEU A 105 19.08 4.90 -9.27
CA LEU A 105 18.30 4.11 -10.22
C LEU A 105 18.36 4.83 -11.58
N ARG A 106 19.22 4.36 -12.48
CA ARG A 106 19.36 4.92 -13.82
C ARG A 106 18.49 4.17 -14.82
N ILE A 107 17.67 4.92 -15.55
CA ILE A 107 16.90 4.42 -16.69
C ILE A 107 17.52 5.03 -17.95
N PHE A 108 18.10 4.17 -18.77
CA PHE A 108 18.66 4.55 -20.07
C PHE A 108 17.54 4.55 -21.10
N ILE A 109 17.31 5.71 -21.73
CA ILE A 109 16.21 5.95 -22.69
C ILE A 109 16.78 6.46 -24.02
N PRO A 110 16.16 6.13 -25.19
CA PRO A 110 16.46 6.77 -26.46
C PRO A 110 16.27 8.29 -26.40
N ALA A 111 17.00 9.04 -27.24
CA ALA A 111 16.99 10.51 -27.21
C ALA A 111 15.62 11.13 -27.52
N ASP A 112 14.79 10.45 -28.31
CA ASP A 112 13.45 10.87 -28.72
C ASP A 112 12.32 10.30 -27.84
N SER A 113 12.67 9.66 -26.71
CA SER A 113 11.69 9.08 -25.79
C SER A 113 10.79 10.13 -25.14
N ASN A 114 9.51 9.87 -25.12
CA ASN A 114 8.56 10.63 -24.29
C ASN A 114 8.53 10.01 -22.87
N PRO A 115 8.92 10.75 -21.83
CA PRO A 115 8.85 10.26 -20.45
C PRO A 115 7.44 9.85 -19.99
N GLU A 116 6.39 10.29 -20.67
CA GLU A 116 4.99 9.99 -20.35
C GLU A 116 4.43 8.80 -21.17
N ASP A 117 5.27 8.22 -22.01
CA ASP A 117 4.89 7.01 -22.78
C ASP A 117 4.49 5.87 -21.85
N PRO A 118 3.32 5.23 -22.05
CA PRO A 118 2.82 4.18 -21.18
C PRO A 118 3.78 2.99 -21.01
N ASP A 119 4.41 2.53 -22.11
CA ASP A 119 5.32 1.38 -22.07
C ASP A 119 6.60 1.73 -21.31
N LEU A 120 7.13 2.95 -21.51
CA LEU A 120 8.25 3.46 -20.72
C LEU A 120 7.86 3.57 -19.25
N GLN A 121 6.67 4.07 -18.93
CA GLN A 121 6.20 4.21 -17.57
C GLN A 121 6.00 2.85 -16.87
N ASP A 122 5.57 1.83 -17.59
CA ASP A 122 5.47 0.47 -17.06
C ASP A 122 6.86 -0.11 -16.77
N PHE A 123 7.83 0.15 -17.64
CA PHE A 123 9.23 -0.21 -17.38
C PHE A 123 9.79 0.51 -16.14
N VAL A 124 9.57 1.81 -16.01
CA VAL A 124 10.01 2.62 -14.86
C VAL A 124 9.36 2.09 -13.57
N ARG A 125 8.06 1.77 -13.56
CA ARG A 125 7.37 1.17 -12.39
C ARG A 125 8.00 -0.16 -12.00
N ALA A 126 8.30 -1.01 -12.98
CA ALA A 126 8.94 -2.29 -12.71
C ALA A 126 10.36 -2.11 -12.11
N ALA A 127 11.14 -1.17 -12.65
CA ALA A 127 12.47 -0.83 -12.14
C ALA A 127 12.40 -0.28 -10.71
N VAL A 128 11.52 0.67 -10.42
CA VAL A 128 11.27 1.23 -9.07
C VAL A 128 10.85 0.10 -8.12
N SER A 129 9.89 -0.74 -8.49
CA SER A 129 9.46 -1.86 -7.65
C SER A 129 10.59 -2.83 -7.32
N ARG A 130 11.50 -3.06 -8.28
CA ARG A 130 12.71 -3.88 -8.06
C ARG A 130 13.66 -3.22 -7.07
N THR A 131 13.91 -1.91 -7.21
CA THR A 131 14.75 -1.13 -6.29
C THR A 131 14.19 -1.16 -4.87
N LEU A 132 12.88 -0.87 -4.70
CA LEU A 132 12.21 -0.94 -3.40
C LEU A 132 12.35 -2.33 -2.76
N ARG A 133 12.30 -3.40 -3.55
CA ARG A 133 12.48 -4.76 -3.04
C ARG A 133 13.90 -5.01 -2.54
N LEU A 134 14.92 -4.55 -3.27
CA LEU A 134 16.32 -4.68 -2.86
C LEU A 134 16.58 -3.91 -1.56
N GLU A 135 16.17 -2.64 -1.49
CA GLU A 135 16.27 -1.82 -0.29
C GLU A 135 15.54 -2.43 0.91
N ALA A 136 14.29 -2.84 0.71
CA ALA A 136 13.48 -3.43 1.77
C ALA A 136 14.07 -4.73 2.31
N GLN A 137 14.66 -5.57 1.46
CA GLN A 137 15.32 -6.81 1.87
C GLN A 137 16.61 -6.54 2.65
N ALA A 138 17.34 -5.48 2.31
CA ALA A 138 18.55 -5.09 3.02
C ALA A 138 18.24 -4.43 4.38
N VAL A 139 17.25 -3.52 4.41
CA VAL A 139 17.02 -2.62 5.56
C VAL A 139 16.03 -3.21 6.56
N LEU A 140 14.83 -3.62 6.11
CA LEU A 140 13.71 -3.90 7.02
C LEU A 140 13.95 -5.06 7.99
N PRO A 141 14.52 -6.22 7.56
CA PRO A 141 14.75 -7.32 8.50
C PRO A 141 15.77 -6.98 9.58
N GLN A 142 16.82 -6.23 9.24
CA GLN A 142 17.84 -5.82 10.19
C GLN A 142 17.24 -4.80 11.19
N LEU A 143 16.61 -3.73 10.71
CA LEU A 143 16.00 -2.70 11.55
C LEU A 143 14.93 -3.30 12.49
N THR A 144 14.14 -4.27 12.01
CA THR A 144 13.13 -4.95 12.83
C THR A 144 13.79 -5.74 13.97
N ARG A 145 14.87 -6.48 13.69
CA ARG A 145 15.60 -7.24 14.73
C ARG A 145 16.25 -6.32 15.76
N GLU A 146 16.83 -5.20 15.31
CA GLU A 146 17.42 -4.18 16.20
C GLU A 146 16.37 -3.61 17.15
N LEU A 147 15.21 -3.19 16.64
CA LEU A 147 14.11 -2.67 17.45
C LEU A 147 13.51 -3.74 18.35
N ALA A 148 13.37 -4.98 17.87
CA ALA A 148 12.91 -6.09 18.70
C ALA A 148 13.85 -6.35 19.88
N LYS A 149 15.16 -6.35 19.65
CA LYS A 149 16.18 -6.50 20.69
C LYS A 149 16.16 -5.32 21.66
N GLN A 150 16.10 -4.09 21.14
CA GLN A 150 16.12 -2.85 21.95
C GLN A 150 14.95 -2.80 22.94
N TYR A 151 13.76 -3.24 22.53
CA TYR A 151 12.54 -3.15 23.33
C TYR A 151 12.05 -4.50 23.90
N GLY A 152 12.84 -5.56 23.74
CA GLY A 152 12.58 -6.88 24.29
C GLY A 152 11.36 -7.58 23.70
N PHE A 153 11.13 -7.43 22.37
CA PHE A 153 10.04 -8.13 21.67
C PHE A 153 10.49 -9.49 21.17
N ASP A 154 9.56 -10.47 21.21
CA ASP A 154 9.75 -11.79 20.60
C ASP A 154 9.29 -11.76 19.14
N CYS A 155 10.23 -11.57 18.23
CA CYS A 155 10.01 -11.62 16.78
C CYS A 155 10.72 -12.85 16.18
N ARG A 156 9.95 -13.83 15.67
CA ARG A 156 10.52 -15.08 15.16
C ARG A 156 11.12 -14.94 13.78
N ASN A 157 10.38 -14.35 12.85
CA ASN A 157 10.82 -14.17 11.47
C ASN A 157 10.32 -12.86 10.89
N VAL A 158 11.10 -12.29 9.97
CA VAL A 158 10.74 -11.08 9.22
C VAL A 158 10.78 -11.37 7.74
N THR A 159 9.66 -11.13 7.06
CA THR A 159 9.53 -11.29 5.60
C THR A 159 9.16 -9.97 4.94
N VAL A 160 9.56 -9.80 3.68
CA VAL A 160 9.27 -8.61 2.87
C VAL A 160 8.38 -8.99 1.70
N ARG A 161 7.29 -8.25 1.47
CA ARG A 161 6.29 -8.53 0.43
C ARG A 161 5.87 -7.26 -0.31
N ALA A 162 5.48 -7.37 -1.57
CA ALA A 162 4.89 -6.28 -2.35
C ALA A 162 3.39 -6.12 -2.03
N SER A 163 3.05 -5.74 -0.78
CA SER A 163 1.67 -5.51 -0.36
C SER A 163 1.29 -4.04 -0.48
N LYS A 164 0.34 -3.72 -1.36
CA LYS A 164 -0.18 -2.35 -1.56
C LYS A 164 -1.30 -1.97 -0.58
N THR A 165 -1.87 -2.94 0.15
CA THR A 165 -3.05 -2.73 1.00
C THR A 165 -2.74 -2.57 2.48
N ARG A 166 -1.53 -2.92 2.90
CA ARG A 166 -1.08 -2.83 4.30
C ARG A 166 0.42 -2.62 4.35
N TRP A 167 0.87 -1.86 5.32
CA TRP A 167 2.28 -1.58 5.56
C TRP A 167 3.02 -2.75 6.19
N GLY A 168 2.33 -3.49 7.07
CA GLY A 168 2.84 -4.66 7.74
C GLY A 168 1.74 -5.60 8.22
N SER A 169 2.14 -6.70 8.84
CA SER A 169 1.28 -7.63 9.60
C SER A 169 2.11 -8.51 10.51
N CYS A 170 1.56 -8.84 11.68
CA CYS A 170 2.13 -9.82 12.60
C CYS A 170 1.21 -11.05 12.69
N SER A 171 1.76 -12.25 12.51
CA SER A 171 1.00 -13.50 12.67
C SER A 171 0.79 -13.88 14.14
N ALA A 172 -0.06 -14.89 14.39
CA ALA A 172 -0.23 -15.48 15.74
C ALA A 172 1.11 -15.98 16.31
N ASP A 173 1.98 -16.51 15.45
CA ASP A 173 3.31 -17.06 15.82
C ASP A 173 4.43 -16.00 15.84
N ASN A 174 4.11 -14.71 15.92
CA ASN A 174 5.07 -13.61 15.96
C ASN A 174 5.98 -13.51 14.72
N ASN A 175 5.51 -13.96 13.54
CA ASN A 175 6.18 -13.69 12.27
C ASN A 175 5.69 -12.35 11.73
N ILE A 176 6.62 -11.44 11.41
CA ILE A 176 6.32 -10.11 10.87
C ILE A 176 6.50 -10.12 9.35
N SER A 177 5.54 -9.56 8.65
CA SER A 177 5.61 -9.32 7.20
C SER A 177 5.51 -7.82 6.94
N LEU A 178 6.47 -7.26 6.21
CA LEU A 178 6.56 -5.82 5.92
C LEU A 178 6.44 -5.56 4.42
N SER A 179 5.83 -4.44 4.06
CA SER A 179 5.70 -4.04 2.66
C SER A 179 6.98 -3.40 2.13
N ILE A 180 7.37 -3.72 0.87
CA ILE A 180 8.47 -3.04 0.17
C ILE A 180 8.22 -1.53 0.05
N TYR A 181 6.95 -1.11 0.05
CA TYR A 181 6.58 0.29 -0.08
C TYR A 181 6.92 1.13 1.16
N LEU A 182 7.35 0.52 2.26
CA LEU A 182 7.96 1.23 3.39
C LEU A 182 9.18 2.04 2.96
N MET A 183 9.91 1.59 1.93
CA MET A 183 11.07 2.30 1.37
C MET A 183 10.72 3.62 0.66
N MET A 184 9.46 3.97 0.59
CA MET A 184 8.97 5.28 0.12
C MET A 184 8.60 6.22 1.26
N LEU A 185 8.73 5.78 2.51
CA LEU A 185 8.37 6.55 3.69
C LEU A 185 9.61 7.19 4.32
N PRO A 186 9.44 8.33 5.00
CA PRO A 186 10.47 8.83 5.92
C PRO A 186 10.82 7.81 7.00
N GLU A 187 12.06 7.79 7.45
CA GLU A 187 12.56 6.80 8.41
C GLU A 187 11.71 6.70 9.70
N HIS A 188 11.24 7.82 10.23
CA HIS A 188 10.41 7.81 11.44
C HIS A 188 9.09 7.05 11.26
N LEU A 189 8.50 7.08 10.05
CA LEU A 189 7.29 6.31 9.73
C LEU A 189 7.59 4.83 9.51
N ILE A 190 8.75 4.50 8.89
CA ILE A 190 9.22 3.11 8.78
C ILE A 190 9.36 2.50 10.18
N ARG A 191 10.06 3.18 11.08
CA ARG A 191 10.24 2.75 12.47
C ARG A 191 8.90 2.62 13.20
N HIS A 192 7.98 3.57 13.01
CA HIS A 192 6.64 3.51 13.60
C HIS A 192 5.86 2.28 13.15
N VAL A 193 5.86 1.95 11.86
CA VAL A 193 5.18 0.75 11.33
C VAL A 193 5.82 -0.52 11.90
N ILE A 194 7.15 -0.59 11.95
CA ILE A 194 7.85 -1.75 12.55
C ILE A 194 7.47 -1.91 14.03
N LEU A 195 7.47 -0.82 14.80
CA LEU A 195 7.06 -0.85 16.20
C LEU A 195 5.59 -1.26 16.38
N HIS A 196 4.70 -0.85 15.47
CA HIS A 196 3.31 -1.28 15.44
C HIS A 196 3.21 -2.81 15.30
N GLU A 197 3.94 -3.40 14.36
CA GLU A 197 3.93 -4.84 14.14
C GLU A 197 4.61 -5.60 15.31
N LEU A 198 5.66 -5.01 15.91
CA LEU A 198 6.28 -5.57 17.09
C LEU A 198 5.34 -5.53 18.32
N CYS A 199 4.54 -4.47 18.50
CA CYS A 199 3.52 -4.43 19.55
C CYS A 199 2.51 -5.57 19.42
N HIS A 200 2.19 -6.02 18.19
CA HIS A 200 1.33 -7.17 17.96
C HIS A 200 1.93 -8.51 18.42
N THR A 201 3.23 -8.59 18.72
CA THR A 201 3.80 -9.80 19.35
C THR A 201 3.33 -9.96 20.79
N ARG A 202 2.92 -8.87 21.46
CA ARG A 202 2.38 -8.88 22.83
C ARG A 202 0.87 -8.68 22.90
N HIS A 203 0.33 -7.81 22.04
CA HIS A 203 -1.09 -7.46 21.99
C HIS A 203 -1.62 -7.74 20.57
N LYS A 204 -2.35 -8.82 20.40
CA LYS A 204 -2.85 -9.26 19.06
C LYS A 204 -3.99 -8.40 18.52
N ASP A 205 -4.56 -7.55 19.35
CA ASP A 205 -5.63 -6.59 19.04
C ASP A 205 -5.14 -5.14 19.18
N HIS A 206 -5.96 -4.19 18.76
CA HIS A 206 -5.72 -2.76 18.95
C HIS A 206 -6.43 -2.25 20.22
N SER A 207 -6.23 -2.94 21.35
CA SER A 207 -6.75 -2.55 22.66
C SER A 207 -6.10 -1.27 23.19
N PRO A 208 -6.64 -0.64 24.24
CA PRO A 208 -6.00 0.49 24.90
C PRO A 208 -4.57 0.17 25.40
N ALA A 209 -4.29 -1.09 25.77
CA ALA A 209 -2.95 -1.54 26.17
C ALA A 209 -1.98 -1.51 24.97
N PHE A 210 -2.41 -1.94 23.78
CA PHE A 210 -1.63 -1.82 22.56
C PHE A 210 -1.27 -0.37 22.25
N HIS A 211 -2.25 0.53 22.23
CA HIS A 211 -2.02 1.95 21.93
C HIS A 211 -1.14 2.63 22.99
N LYS A 212 -1.30 2.31 24.29
CA LYS A 212 -0.43 2.80 25.34
C LYS A 212 1.02 2.37 25.13
N LEU A 213 1.25 1.10 24.79
CA LEU A 213 2.58 0.58 24.50
C LEU A 213 3.19 1.28 23.27
N LEU A 214 2.48 1.29 22.12
CA LEU A 214 2.97 1.89 20.89
C LEU A 214 3.27 3.38 21.07
N ASN A 215 2.41 4.12 21.77
CA ASN A 215 2.61 5.54 22.03
C ASN A 215 3.87 5.79 22.88
N SER A 216 4.13 4.97 23.90
CA SER A 216 5.36 5.06 24.70
C SER A 216 6.62 4.82 23.87
N LEU A 217 6.60 3.84 22.97
CA LEU A 217 7.71 3.50 22.07
C LEU A 217 7.92 4.54 20.97
N SER A 218 6.86 5.23 20.56
CA SER A 218 6.89 6.32 19.57
C SER A 218 7.21 7.69 20.19
N GLY A 219 7.58 7.77 21.46
CA GLY A 219 7.84 9.03 22.16
C GLY A 219 6.62 9.96 22.21
N GLY A 220 5.42 9.40 22.40
CA GLY A 220 4.17 10.15 22.45
C GLY A 220 3.57 10.54 21.09
N ARG A 221 4.14 10.08 19.96
CA ARG A 221 3.78 10.52 18.60
C ARG A 221 2.94 9.52 17.80
N GLU A 222 2.34 8.51 18.45
CA GLU A 222 1.53 7.51 17.74
C GLU A 222 0.44 8.13 16.87
N ALA A 223 -0.36 9.05 17.43
CA ALA A 223 -1.45 9.69 16.71
C ALA A 223 -0.96 10.54 15.51
N GLN A 224 0.17 11.24 15.67
CA GLN A 224 0.79 12.01 14.61
C GLN A 224 1.29 11.10 13.49
N CYS A 225 2.08 10.07 13.80
CA CYS A 225 2.58 9.11 12.79
C CYS A 225 1.45 8.41 12.04
N ARG A 226 0.39 8.02 12.75
CA ARG A 226 -0.81 7.44 12.14
C ARG A 226 -1.49 8.41 11.17
N HIS A 227 -1.58 9.69 11.53
CA HIS A 227 -2.15 10.72 10.65
C HIS A 227 -1.25 10.95 9.42
N GLU A 228 0.05 11.06 9.59
CA GLU A 228 1.02 11.23 8.49
C GLU A 228 0.96 10.05 7.50
N LEU A 229 0.83 8.80 7.98
CA LEU A 229 0.71 7.61 7.13
C LEU A 229 -0.50 7.67 6.18
N LEU A 230 -1.58 8.39 6.53
CA LEU A 230 -2.75 8.56 5.65
C LEU A 230 -2.44 9.34 4.37
N ALA A 231 -1.39 10.16 4.37
CA ALA A 231 -0.96 10.91 3.18
C ALA A 231 -0.27 10.01 2.15
N TYR A 232 0.25 8.85 2.56
CA TYR A 232 1.01 7.95 1.70
C TYR A 232 0.14 6.84 1.13
N ASN A 233 0.29 6.60 -0.16
CA ASN A 233 -0.27 5.45 -0.86
C ASN A 233 0.59 5.11 -2.08
N PHE A 234 0.59 3.85 -2.51
CA PHE A 234 1.47 3.37 -3.61
C PHE A 234 0.71 2.49 -4.61
N PHE A 235 -0.58 2.71 -4.77
CA PHE A 235 -1.37 1.96 -5.76
C PHE A 235 -1.03 2.31 -7.20
N TRP A 236 -0.33 3.43 -7.41
CA TRP A 236 0.16 3.90 -8.71
C TRP A 236 1.50 3.25 -9.15
N LEU A 237 2.16 2.47 -8.29
CA LEU A 237 3.37 1.69 -8.57
C LEU A 237 3.04 0.30 -9.10
#